data_4a1e26bb5c39c56925dd0796d32a2703
#
_entry.id   4a1e26bb5c39c56925dd0796d32a2703
#
_cell.length_a   1.000
_cell.length_b   1.000
_cell.length_c   1.000
_cell.angle_alpha   90.00
_cell.angle_beta   90.00
_cell.angle_gamma   90.00
#
_symmetry.space_group_name_H-M   'P 1'
#
loop_
_entity.id
_entity.type
_entity.pdbx_description
1 polymer ?
#
loop_
_entity_poly.entity_id
_entity_poly.type
_entity_poly.pdbx_seq_one_letter_code
_entity_poly.pdbx_strand_id
1 'polypeptide(L)'
;TEFLEHGYSAASMRAVARRAGVDPALVRYWFPQGRSALFAATLTDTGIDPGRIAASVASGPVETMGPRLVAAILAAWERPDAQETMALLLRTIATGLDVPAAIRDYLMREVFARVRPAVSGPDADLRINLAMSHVVGLMVARYLVRLEPLASAPAAQVVAEVGPVLQRYFTPDACPDA
;
A
#
# COMPACT_ATOMS: atom_id res chain seq x y z
N THR A 1 16.06 -10.09 -2.12
CA THR A 1 15.02 -11.03 -2.61
C THR A 1 15.05 -11.10 -4.14
N GLU A 2 14.52 -12.19 -4.73
CA GLU A 2 14.47 -12.39 -6.20
C GLU A 2 13.73 -11.23 -6.90
N PHE A 3 12.64 -10.76 -6.30
CA PHE A 3 11.89 -9.63 -6.81
C PHE A 3 12.65 -8.30 -6.75
N LEU A 4 13.48 -8.10 -5.72
CA LEU A 4 14.31 -6.89 -5.56
C LEU A 4 15.37 -6.78 -6.66
N GLU A 5 15.97 -7.90 -7.03
CA GLU A 5 17.10 -7.93 -7.97
C GLU A 5 16.66 -7.95 -9.43
N HIS A 6 15.58 -8.68 -9.73
CA HIS A 6 15.15 -8.93 -11.12
C HIS A 6 13.82 -8.27 -11.50
N GLY A 7 13.14 -7.65 -10.54
CA GLY A 7 11.80 -7.09 -10.72
C GLY A 7 10.70 -8.17 -10.78
N TYR A 8 9.44 -7.72 -10.74
CA TYR A 8 8.28 -8.62 -10.70
C TYR A 8 8.16 -9.51 -11.96
N SER A 9 8.35 -8.92 -13.14
CA SER A 9 8.12 -9.62 -14.42
C SER A 9 9.14 -10.75 -14.67
N ALA A 10 10.41 -10.55 -14.28
CA ALA A 10 11.47 -11.53 -14.49
C ALA A 10 11.56 -12.58 -13.37
N ALA A 11 11.03 -12.30 -12.18
CA ALA A 11 11.02 -13.26 -11.08
C ALA A 11 10.02 -14.40 -11.35
N SER A 12 10.49 -15.64 -11.32
CA SER A 12 9.65 -16.82 -11.47
C SER A 12 9.56 -17.61 -10.16
N MET A 13 8.45 -18.34 -9.97
CA MET A 13 8.26 -19.24 -8.81
C MET A 13 9.42 -20.27 -8.69
N ARG A 14 9.96 -20.75 -9.83
CA ARG A 14 11.10 -21.65 -9.86
C ARG A 14 12.41 -20.96 -9.44
N ALA A 15 12.63 -19.70 -9.86
CA ALA A 15 13.79 -18.93 -9.47
C ALA A 15 13.80 -18.64 -7.97
N VAL A 16 12.64 -18.28 -7.41
CA VAL A 16 12.46 -18.09 -5.97
C VAL A 16 12.71 -19.38 -5.20
N ALA A 17 12.14 -20.51 -5.64
CA ALA A 17 12.35 -21.81 -5.01
C ALA A 17 13.84 -22.21 -5.00
N ARG A 18 14.51 -22.07 -6.15
CA ARG A 18 15.95 -22.33 -6.28
C ARG A 18 16.77 -21.45 -5.32
N ARG A 19 16.46 -20.17 -5.22
CA ARG A 19 17.15 -19.23 -4.33
C ARG A 19 16.91 -19.55 -2.85
N ALA A 20 15.70 -20.00 -2.52
CA ALA A 20 15.32 -20.42 -1.16
C ALA A 20 15.82 -21.84 -0.79
N GLY A 21 16.38 -22.58 -1.74
CA GLY A 21 16.83 -23.96 -1.52
C GLY A 21 15.69 -24.95 -1.27
N VAL A 22 14.48 -24.65 -1.79
CA VAL A 22 13.29 -25.50 -1.60
C VAL A 22 12.74 -26.03 -2.92
N ASP A 23 11.95 -27.10 -2.84
CA ASP A 23 11.25 -27.65 -4.01
C ASP A 23 10.22 -26.64 -4.56
N PRO A 24 10.19 -26.41 -5.88
CA PRO A 24 9.16 -25.57 -6.52
C PRO A 24 7.72 -26.01 -6.26
N ALA A 25 7.49 -27.30 -5.97
CA ALA A 25 6.18 -27.80 -5.58
C ALA A 25 5.75 -27.25 -4.21
N LEU A 26 6.70 -27.15 -3.27
CA LEU A 26 6.46 -26.58 -1.95
C LEU A 26 6.06 -25.11 -2.04
N VAL A 27 6.75 -24.33 -2.88
CA VAL A 27 6.39 -22.91 -3.10
C VAL A 27 4.99 -22.79 -3.68
N ARG A 28 4.60 -23.63 -4.63
CA ARG A 28 3.23 -23.67 -5.18
C ARG A 28 2.19 -24.09 -4.15
N TYR A 29 2.53 -25.00 -3.26
CA TYR A 29 1.64 -25.43 -2.18
C TYR A 29 1.33 -24.28 -1.21
N TRP A 30 2.34 -23.53 -0.78
CA TRP A 30 2.17 -22.41 0.14
C TRP A 30 1.60 -21.15 -0.53
N PHE A 31 1.82 -20.98 -1.84
CA PHE A 31 1.35 -19.83 -2.62
C PHE A 31 0.51 -20.29 -3.83
N PRO A 32 -0.70 -20.85 -3.57
CA PRO A 32 -1.55 -21.39 -4.64
C PRO A 32 -2.02 -20.30 -5.63
N GLN A 33 -2.13 -19.04 -5.19
CA GLN A 33 -2.43 -17.92 -6.08
C GLN A 33 -1.22 -17.48 -6.92
N GLY A 34 -0.09 -18.20 -6.83
CA GLY A 34 1.07 -18.01 -7.68
C GLY A 34 1.95 -16.81 -7.29
N ARG A 35 2.55 -16.20 -8.32
CA ARG A 35 3.56 -15.14 -8.18
C ARG A 35 3.05 -13.91 -7.43
N SER A 36 1.78 -13.56 -7.58
CA SER A 36 1.17 -12.41 -6.88
C SER A 36 1.12 -12.60 -5.36
N ALA A 37 0.75 -13.80 -4.90
CA ALA A 37 0.73 -14.12 -3.47
C ALA A 37 2.16 -14.14 -2.87
N LEU A 38 3.11 -14.68 -3.63
CA LEU A 38 4.51 -14.69 -3.23
C LEU A 38 5.10 -13.27 -3.16
N PHE A 39 4.75 -12.40 -4.10
CA PHE A 39 5.14 -11.00 -4.08
C PHE A 39 4.52 -10.26 -2.87
N ALA A 40 3.23 -10.48 -2.62
CA ALA A 40 2.55 -9.92 -1.44
C ALA A 40 3.23 -10.36 -0.13
N ALA A 41 3.61 -11.64 -0.02
CA ALA A 41 4.37 -12.12 1.14
C ALA A 41 5.74 -11.43 1.30
N THR A 42 6.40 -11.10 0.20
CA THR A 42 7.67 -10.33 0.24
C THR A 42 7.45 -8.93 0.80
N LEU A 43 6.32 -8.30 0.51
CA LEU A 43 5.99 -6.98 1.07
C LEU A 43 5.74 -7.06 2.58
N THR A 44 5.05 -8.11 3.04
CA THR A 44 4.77 -8.31 4.47
C THR A 44 6.01 -8.67 5.28
N ASP A 45 6.96 -9.39 4.68
CA ASP A 45 8.22 -9.79 5.32
C ASP A 45 9.14 -8.59 5.65
N THR A 46 8.96 -7.47 4.96
CA THR A 46 9.67 -6.21 5.26
C THR A 46 9.09 -5.44 6.44
N GLY A 47 8.12 -6.00 7.15
CA GLY A 47 7.46 -5.37 8.27
C GLY A 47 6.44 -4.30 7.90
N ILE A 48 6.21 -4.08 6.58
CA ILE A 48 5.11 -3.25 6.10
C ILE A 48 4.03 -4.17 5.57
N ASP A 49 3.01 -4.36 6.38
CA ASP A 49 1.81 -5.07 5.99
C ASP A 49 0.68 -4.07 5.75
N PRO A 50 0.37 -3.73 4.48
CA PRO A 50 -0.72 -2.82 4.15
C PRO A 50 -2.07 -3.27 4.69
N GLY A 51 -2.29 -4.58 4.79
CA GLY A 51 -3.50 -5.15 5.38
C GLY A 51 -3.59 -4.88 6.89
N ARG A 52 -2.49 -4.99 7.62
CA ARG A 52 -2.45 -4.62 9.06
C ARG A 52 -2.64 -3.13 9.27
N ILE A 53 -2.04 -2.29 8.42
CA ILE A 53 -2.25 -0.84 8.46
C ILE A 53 -3.73 -0.55 8.23
N ALA A 54 -4.33 -1.12 7.19
CA ALA A 54 -5.75 -0.95 6.87
C ALA A 54 -6.65 -1.42 8.03
N ALA A 55 -6.39 -2.57 8.62
CA ALA A 55 -7.13 -3.10 9.76
C ALA A 55 -7.03 -2.17 10.97
N SER A 56 -5.82 -1.69 11.30
CA SER A 56 -5.59 -0.74 12.40
C SER A 56 -6.30 0.59 12.17
N VAL A 57 -6.29 1.09 10.94
CA VAL A 57 -7.00 2.31 10.58
C VAL A 57 -8.52 2.12 10.63
N ALA A 58 -9.03 0.99 10.15
CA ALA A 58 -10.47 0.69 10.14
C ALA A 58 -11.05 0.37 11.52
N SER A 59 -10.23 -0.06 12.48
CA SER A 59 -10.69 -0.38 13.85
C SER A 59 -11.00 0.83 14.72
N GLY A 60 -10.60 2.03 14.32
CA GLY A 60 -10.88 3.26 15.06
C GLY A 60 -12.06 4.05 14.49
N PRO A 61 -12.38 5.22 15.09
CA PRO A 61 -13.48 6.07 14.63
C PRO A 61 -13.34 6.49 13.18
N VAL A 62 -14.42 6.40 12.40
CA VAL A 62 -14.39 6.78 10.98
C VAL A 62 -14.11 8.27 10.79
N GLU A 63 -14.49 9.11 11.74
CA GLU A 63 -14.31 10.57 11.77
C GLU A 63 -12.84 11.00 11.81
N THR A 64 -11.93 10.10 12.17
CA THR A 64 -10.47 10.34 12.24
C THR A 64 -9.68 9.41 11.33
N MET A 65 -10.36 8.69 10.44
CA MET A 65 -9.74 7.69 9.59
C MET A 65 -8.70 8.29 8.64
N GLY A 66 -8.96 9.47 8.08
CA GLY A 66 -8.04 10.16 7.17
C GLY A 66 -6.68 10.49 7.80
N PRO A 67 -6.63 11.29 8.89
CA PRO A 67 -5.38 11.57 9.60
C PRO A 67 -4.66 10.31 10.09
N ARG A 68 -5.38 9.32 10.62
CA ARG A 68 -4.79 8.05 11.07
C ARG A 68 -4.17 7.26 9.92
N LEU A 69 -4.81 7.26 8.76
CA LEU A 69 -4.28 6.59 7.56
C LEU A 69 -2.96 7.22 7.13
N VAL A 70 -2.92 8.55 7.00
CA VAL A 70 -1.69 9.27 6.62
C VAL A 70 -0.58 9.02 7.63
N ALA A 71 -0.87 9.15 8.93
CA ALA A 71 0.11 8.93 9.99
C ALA A 71 0.67 7.50 9.97
N ALA A 72 -0.20 6.49 9.85
CA ALA A 72 0.21 5.08 9.82
C ALA A 72 1.09 4.75 8.62
N ILE A 73 0.77 5.31 7.45
CA ILE A 73 1.54 5.09 6.23
C ILE A 73 2.90 5.79 6.32
N LEU A 74 2.95 7.06 6.74
CA LEU A 74 4.23 7.75 6.91
C LEU A 74 5.12 7.04 7.91
N ALA A 75 4.58 6.64 9.06
CA ALA A 75 5.34 5.89 10.07
C ALA A 75 5.89 4.55 9.55
N ALA A 76 5.14 3.86 8.67
CA ALA A 76 5.58 2.62 8.04
C ALA A 76 6.72 2.87 7.03
N TRP A 77 6.65 3.98 6.27
CA TRP A 77 7.63 4.30 5.23
C TRP A 77 8.91 4.96 5.75
N GLU A 78 8.84 5.62 6.90
CA GLU A 78 10.01 6.25 7.52
C GLU A 78 10.93 5.24 8.25
N ARG A 79 10.53 3.97 8.31
CA ARG A 79 11.39 2.90 8.83
C ARG A 79 12.56 2.62 7.88
N PRO A 80 13.79 2.53 8.40
CA PRO A 80 14.99 2.30 7.55
C PRO A 80 14.92 0.99 6.75
N ASP A 81 14.39 -0.08 7.35
CA ASP A 81 14.21 -1.41 6.74
C ASP A 81 13.14 -1.45 5.64
N ALA A 82 12.27 -0.46 5.62
CA ALA A 82 11.16 -0.34 4.70
C ALA A 82 11.49 0.38 3.39
N GLN A 83 12.44 1.30 3.43
CA GLN A 83 12.69 2.24 2.33
C GLN A 83 13.13 1.55 1.03
N GLU A 84 14.00 0.55 1.10
CA GLU A 84 14.46 -0.19 -0.10
C GLU A 84 13.31 -0.95 -0.77
N THR A 85 12.50 -1.65 0.03
CA THR A 85 11.37 -2.42 -0.51
C THR A 85 10.30 -1.51 -1.09
N MET A 86 10.05 -0.37 -0.45
CA MET A 86 9.09 0.60 -0.95
C MET A 86 9.55 1.30 -2.22
N ALA A 87 10.82 1.65 -2.31
CA ALA A 87 11.40 2.18 -3.55
C ALA A 87 11.28 1.16 -4.70
N LEU A 88 11.48 -0.12 -4.42
CA LEU A 88 11.23 -1.18 -5.39
C LEU A 88 9.77 -1.27 -5.79
N LEU A 89 8.85 -1.30 -4.82
CA LEU A 89 7.41 -1.36 -5.09
C LEU A 89 6.98 -0.22 -6.01
N LEU A 90 7.39 1.00 -5.70
CA LEU A 90 7.07 2.17 -6.51
C LEU A 90 7.69 2.12 -7.91
N ARG A 91 8.96 1.70 -8.02
CA ARG A 91 9.60 1.49 -9.34
C ARG A 91 8.88 0.42 -10.14
N THR A 92 8.45 -0.65 -9.49
CA THR A 92 7.72 -1.76 -10.12
C THR A 92 6.35 -1.29 -10.62
N ILE A 93 5.64 -0.46 -9.85
CA ILE A 93 4.38 0.18 -10.27
C ILE A 93 4.64 1.10 -11.47
N ALA A 94 5.71 1.89 -11.45
CA ALA A 94 6.01 2.86 -12.50
C ALA A 94 6.49 2.24 -13.81
N THR A 95 7.12 1.06 -13.79
CA THR A 95 7.77 0.45 -14.95
C THR A 95 7.11 -0.82 -15.46
N GLY A 96 6.17 -1.40 -14.72
CA GLY A 96 5.66 -2.76 -14.99
C GLY A 96 4.40 -2.82 -15.83
N LEU A 97 4.48 -3.52 -16.95
CA LEU A 97 3.32 -3.83 -17.80
C LEU A 97 2.39 -4.89 -17.18
N ASP A 98 2.91 -5.81 -16.32
CA ASP A 98 2.16 -6.92 -15.72
C ASP A 98 1.86 -6.76 -14.21
N VAL A 99 2.48 -5.79 -13.56
CA VAL A 99 2.35 -5.54 -12.12
C VAL A 99 0.97 -4.99 -11.72
N PRO A 100 0.29 -4.14 -12.52
CA PRO A 100 -0.98 -3.53 -12.11
C PRO A 100 -2.03 -4.53 -11.63
N ALA A 101 -2.14 -5.70 -12.27
CA ALA A 101 -3.15 -6.69 -11.89
C ALA A 101 -2.85 -7.31 -10.51
N ALA A 102 -1.62 -7.76 -10.28
CA ALA A 102 -1.24 -8.40 -9.01
C ALA A 102 -1.31 -7.43 -7.83
N ILE A 103 -0.88 -6.19 -8.02
CA ILE A 103 -0.95 -5.14 -7.00
C ILE A 103 -2.41 -4.76 -6.76
N ARG A 104 -3.20 -4.57 -7.81
CA ARG A 104 -4.63 -4.31 -7.68
C ARG A 104 -5.32 -5.42 -6.89
N ASP A 105 -5.09 -6.68 -7.24
CA ASP A 105 -5.72 -7.82 -6.58
C ASP A 105 -5.27 -7.94 -5.10
N TYR A 106 -4.02 -7.61 -4.81
CA TYR A 106 -3.51 -7.52 -3.45
C TYR A 106 -4.21 -6.39 -2.67
N LEU A 107 -4.24 -5.17 -3.22
CA LEU A 107 -4.89 -4.02 -2.57
C LEU A 107 -6.39 -4.26 -2.37
N MET A 108 -7.08 -4.89 -3.33
CA MET A 108 -8.49 -5.22 -3.20
C MET A 108 -8.74 -6.22 -2.07
N ARG A 109 -7.92 -7.25 -1.94
CA ARG A 109 -8.09 -8.28 -0.91
C ARG A 109 -7.64 -7.82 0.47
N GLU A 110 -6.47 -7.18 0.54
CA GLU A 110 -5.79 -6.93 1.82
C GLU A 110 -6.08 -5.54 2.41
N VAL A 111 -6.35 -4.56 1.58
CA VAL A 111 -6.62 -3.18 2.02
C VAL A 111 -8.10 -2.84 1.90
N PHE A 112 -8.64 -2.90 0.68
CA PHE A 112 -9.99 -2.49 0.39
C PHE A 112 -11.03 -3.28 1.21
N ALA A 113 -10.92 -4.62 1.25
CA ALA A 113 -11.86 -5.47 1.99
C ALA A 113 -11.88 -5.17 3.50
N ARG A 114 -10.78 -4.64 4.07
CA ARG A 114 -10.72 -4.26 5.49
C ARG A 114 -11.28 -2.87 5.77
N VAL A 115 -11.11 -1.94 4.83
CA VAL A 115 -11.58 -0.55 4.98
C VAL A 115 -13.07 -0.44 4.64
N ARG A 116 -13.54 -1.20 3.65
CA ARG A 116 -14.89 -1.12 3.10
C ARG A 116 -16.02 -1.18 4.14
N PRO A 117 -15.97 -2.08 5.15
CA PRO A 117 -17.03 -2.14 6.18
C PRO A 117 -17.14 -0.87 7.04
N ALA A 118 -16.08 -0.09 7.16
CA ALA A 118 -16.07 1.14 7.97
C ALA A 118 -16.55 2.38 7.19
N VAL A 119 -16.68 2.29 5.86
CA VAL A 119 -17.10 3.41 5.01
C VAL A 119 -18.50 3.16 4.47
N SER A 120 -19.48 3.96 4.90
CA SER A 120 -20.89 3.85 4.51
C SER A 120 -21.29 4.88 3.44
N GLY A 121 -22.50 4.77 2.97
CA GLY A 121 -23.14 5.69 2.02
C GLY A 121 -22.87 5.40 0.54
N PRO A 122 -23.39 6.23 -0.36
CA PRO A 122 -23.25 6.05 -1.80
C PRO A 122 -21.77 6.18 -2.21
N ASP A 123 -21.42 5.52 -3.30
CA ASP A 123 -20.09 5.57 -3.91
C ASP A 123 -18.91 5.26 -2.96
N ALA A 124 -19.15 4.54 -1.85
CA ALA A 124 -18.11 4.20 -0.87
C ALA A 124 -16.90 3.55 -1.53
N ASP A 125 -17.11 2.68 -2.50
CA ASP A 125 -16.05 1.99 -3.23
C ASP A 125 -15.20 2.97 -4.04
N LEU A 126 -15.81 3.92 -4.74
CA LEU A 126 -15.12 4.97 -5.47
C LEU A 126 -14.32 5.87 -4.50
N ARG A 127 -14.93 6.28 -3.40
CA ARG A 127 -14.29 7.15 -2.39
C ARG A 127 -13.08 6.48 -1.74
N ILE A 128 -13.15 5.19 -1.43
CA ILE A 128 -11.99 4.43 -0.94
C ILE A 128 -10.87 4.40 -2.00
N ASN A 129 -11.22 4.15 -3.26
CA ASN A 129 -10.24 4.15 -4.34
C ASN A 129 -9.61 5.53 -4.55
N LEU A 130 -10.38 6.62 -4.42
CA LEU A 130 -9.85 7.99 -4.45
C LEU A 130 -8.90 8.25 -3.28
N ALA A 131 -9.24 7.83 -2.07
CA ALA A 131 -8.33 7.92 -0.92
C ALA A 131 -7.02 7.15 -1.17
N MET A 132 -7.10 5.92 -1.71
CA MET A 132 -5.92 5.12 -2.07
C MET A 132 -5.07 5.81 -3.14
N SER A 133 -5.67 6.42 -4.16
CA SER A 133 -4.95 7.15 -5.20
C SER A 133 -4.18 8.35 -4.64
N HIS A 134 -4.75 9.07 -3.68
CA HIS A 134 -4.06 10.17 -2.97
C HIS A 134 -2.87 9.66 -2.17
N VAL A 135 -3.03 8.55 -1.45
CA VAL A 135 -1.95 7.91 -0.70
C VAL A 135 -0.80 7.52 -1.63
N VAL A 136 -1.09 6.83 -2.73
CA VAL A 136 -0.06 6.45 -3.72
C VAL A 136 0.63 7.68 -4.29
N GLY A 137 -0.12 8.71 -4.67
CA GLY A 137 0.43 9.97 -5.19
C GLY A 137 1.34 10.68 -4.18
N LEU A 138 0.92 10.75 -2.91
CA LEU A 138 1.73 11.31 -1.82
C LEU A 138 3.04 10.54 -1.65
N MET A 139 2.99 9.21 -1.64
CA MET A 139 4.19 8.37 -1.49
C MET A 139 5.15 8.52 -2.67
N VAL A 140 4.63 8.54 -3.89
CA VAL A 140 5.44 8.79 -5.09
C VAL A 140 6.10 10.17 -5.03
N ALA A 141 5.34 11.22 -4.73
CA ALA A 141 5.84 12.59 -4.67
C ALA A 141 6.90 12.77 -3.57
N ARG A 142 6.64 12.22 -2.37
CA ARG A 142 7.51 12.40 -1.20
C ARG A 142 8.78 11.56 -1.26
N TYR A 143 8.68 10.28 -1.61
CA TYR A 143 9.78 9.32 -1.43
C TYR A 143 10.46 8.90 -2.73
N LEU A 144 9.74 8.87 -3.86
CA LEU A 144 10.31 8.47 -5.15
C LEU A 144 10.83 9.66 -5.94
N VAL A 145 9.96 10.66 -6.17
CA VAL A 145 10.31 11.88 -6.92
C VAL A 145 11.05 12.88 -6.05
N ARG A 146 10.82 12.84 -4.73
CA ARG A 146 11.41 13.74 -3.73
C ARG A 146 11.15 15.22 -4.04
N LEU A 147 9.88 15.54 -4.24
CA LEU A 147 9.48 16.93 -4.48
C LEU A 147 9.65 17.76 -3.21
N GLU A 148 10.51 18.78 -3.28
CA GLU A 148 10.63 19.74 -2.19
C GLU A 148 9.54 20.84 -2.30
N PRO A 149 9.02 21.35 -1.15
CA PRO A 149 9.41 21.05 0.24
C PRO A 149 8.71 19.80 0.84
N LEU A 150 7.89 19.09 0.10
CA LEU A 150 7.13 17.92 0.60
C LEU A 150 8.04 16.79 1.11
N ALA A 151 9.17 16.56 0.43
CA ALA A 151 10.08 15.47 0.78
C ALA A 151 10.72 15.67 2.17
N SER A 152 11.06 16.91 2.53
CA SER A 152 11.67 17.28 3.81
C SER A 152 10.65 17.71 4.88
N ALA A 153 9.36 17.89 4.52
CA ALA A 153 8.34 18.33 5.46
C ALA A 153 8.21 17.34 6.65
N PRO A 154 8.03 17.82 7.89
CA PRO A 154 7.76 16.96 9.04
C PRO A 154 6.49 16.12 8.80
N ALA A 155 6.52 14.83 9.20
CA ALA A 155 5.38 13.92 9.06
C ALA A 155 4.09 14.51 9.68
N ALA A 156 4.20 15.13 10.85
CA ALA A 156 3.06 15.75 11.53
C ALA A 156 2.40 16.85 10.69
N GLN A 157 3.19 17.65 9.97
CA GLN A 157 2.66 18.68 9.07
C GLN A 157 1.94 18.04 7.87
N VAL A 158 2.52 16.99 7.27
CA VAL A 158 1.86 16.27 6.16
C VAL A 158 0.55 15.63 6.63
N VAL A 159 0.51 15.06 7.82
CA VAL A 159 -0.72 14.53 8.43
C VAL A 159 -1.78 15.63 8.62
N ALA A 160 -1.38 16.79 9.11
CA ALA A 160 -2.30 17.91 9.34
C ALA A 160 -2.93 18.44 8.04
N GLU A 161 -2.16 18.50 6.95
CA GLU A 161 -2.64 19.01 5.66
C GLU A 161 -3.40 17.95 4.85
N VAL A 162 -2.87 16.74 4.74
CA VAL A 162 -3.43 15.69 3.88
C VAL A 162 -4.53 14.89 4.57
N GLY A 163 -4.44 14.72 5.89
CA GLY A 163 -5.41 13.95 6.67
C GLY A 163 -6.86 14.42 6.50
N PRO A 164 -7.17 15.73 6.64
CA PRO A 164 -8.52 16.25 6.40
C PRO A 164 -9.01 16.06 4.97
N VAL A 165 -8.12 16.12 3.98
CA VAL A 165 -8.47 15.85 2.57
C VAL A 165 -8.93 14.41 2.39
N LEU A 166 -8.19 13.44 2.94
CA LEU A 166 -8.59 12.03 2.89
C LEU A 166 -9.86 11.77 3.72
N GLN A 167 -10.06 12.50 4.82
CA GLN A 167 -11.24 12.34 5.68
C GLN A 167 -12.53 12.58 4.91
N ARG A 168 -12.58 13.51 3.98
CA ARG A 168 -13.75 13.78 3.14
C ARG A 168 -14.19 12.59 2.30
N TYR A 169 -13.29 11.69 1.96
CA TYR A 169 -13.64 10.45 1.26
C TYR A 169 -14.30 9.43 2.19
N PHE A 170 -13.98 9.43 3.47
CA PHE A 170 -14.55 8.48 4.43
C PHE A 170 -15.85 8.96 5.04
N THR A 171 -16.00 10.28 5.24
CA THR A 171 -17.20 10.93 5.79
C THR A 171 -17.61 12.14 4.93
N PRO A 172 -18.29 11.94 3.78
CA PRO A 172 -18.63 13.02 2.85
C PRO A 172 -19.57 14.08 3.44
N ASP A 173 -20.43 13.68 4.38
CA ASP A 173 -21.43 14.57 4.99
C ASP A 173 -20.85 15.52 6.06
N ALA A 174 -19.55 15.44 6.33
CA ALA A 174 -18.86 16.38 7.21
C ALA A 174 -18.44 17.70 6.51
N CYS A 175 -18.86 17.91 5.27
CA CYS A 175 -18.66 19.18 4.59
C CYS A 175 -19.84 20.10 4.98
N PRO A 176 -19.64 21.19 5.74
CA PRO A 176 -20.66 22.23 5.86
C PRO A 176 -20.91 22.79 4.45
N ASP A 177 -22.17 23.00 4.16
CA ASP A 177 -22.72 23.45 2.89
C ASP A 177 -21.81 24.44 2.15
N ALA A 178 -21.54 24.13 0.87
CA ALA A 178 -20.94 25.08 -0.06
C ALA A 178 -21.99 26.07 -0.56
#